data_38800681053cf8a8e8bb376f361f8926
#
_entry.id   38800681053cf8a8e8bb376f361f8926
#
_cell.length_a   1.000
_cell.length_b   1.000
_cell.length_c   1.000
_cell.angle_alpha   90.00
_cell.angle_beta   90.00
_cell.angle_gamma   90.00
#
_symmetry.space_group_name_H-M   'P 1'
#
loop_
_entity.id
_entity.type
_entity.pdbx_description
1 polymer ?
#
loop_
_entity_poly.entity_id
_entity_poly.type
_entity_poly.pdbx_seq_one_letter_code
_entity_poly.pdbx_strand_id
1 'polypeptide(L)'
;MSVPKAKALLTVCAALLLCGCGQALSEREIVRAVFFARQQGAYSACLLLADQNAESDGVQYKTASARGDTAAQALHLAEDALPGRLYYGLLDLAALPPGCDWADAQTLGTLLYDKAQPAPELSVFVLNTADHSWAADAASLYEDMKAVEQEYALHCGLQ
;
A
#
# COMPACT_ATOMS: atom_id res chain seq x y z
N MET A 1 -53.85 1.11 -22.20
CA MET A 1 -53.50 1.89 -20.98
C MET A 1 -52.66 1.04 -20.00
N SER A 2 -51.36 0.95 -20.18
CA SER A 2 -50.45 0.24 -19.22
C SER A 2 -49.05 0.81 -19.13
N VAL A 3 -48.87 2.06 -19.55
CA VAL A 3 -47.56 2.76 -19.55
C VAL A 3 -47.01 3.08 -18.15
N PRO A 4 -47.80 3.33 -17.08
CA PRO A 4 -47.24 3.69 -15.77
C PRO A 4 -46.51 2.54 -15.05
N LYS A 5 -46.99 1.28 -15.24
CA LYS A 5 -46.35 0.12 -14.56
C LYS A 5 -44.99 -0.22 -15.11
N ALA A 6 -44.77 -0.09 -16.42
CA ALA A 6 -43.49 -0.33 -17.05
C ALA A 6 -42.44 0.72 -16.64
N LYS A 7 -42.82 1.99 -16.51
CA LYS A 7 -41.95 3.07 -16.05
C LYS A 7 -41.55 2.87 -14.58
N ALA A 8 -42.51 2.49 -13.72
CA ALA A 8 -42.19 2.20 -12.31
C ALA A 8 -41.23 1.01 -12.17
N LEU A 9 -41.41 -0.05 -12.96
CA LEU A 9 -40.53 -1.21 -12.95
C LEU A 9 -39.10 -0.84 -13.42
N LEU A 10 -38.98 -0.01 -14.47
CA LEU A 10 -37.71 0.46 -14.99
C LEU A 10 -36.95 1.32 -13.95
N THR A 11 -37.65 2.17 -13.21
CA THR A 11 -37.10 3.00 -12.16
C THR A 11 -36.59 2.17 -11.00
N VAL A 12 -37.33 1.14 -10.59
CA VAL A 12 -36.88 0.20 -9.53
C VAL A 12 -35.68 -0.61 -9.96
N CYS A 13 -35.65 -1.12 -11.20
CA CYS A 13 -34.47 -1.81 -11.74
C CYS A 13 -33.24 -0.88 -11.82
N ALA A 14 -33.42 0.36 -12.25
CA ALA A 14 -32.33 1.34 -12.28
C ALA A 14 -31.82 1.68 -10.86
N ALA A 15 -32.70 1.82 -9.88
CA ALA A 15 -32.33 2.03 -8.49
C ALA A 15 -31.58 0.84 -7.90
N LEU A 16 -31.98 -0.38 -8.22
CA LEU A 16 -31.29 -1.61 -7.79
C LEU A 16 -29.90 -1.76 -8.45
N LEU A 17 -29.72 -1.30 -9.68
CA LEU A 17 -28.43 -1.29 -10.35
C LEU A 17 -27.49 -0.21 -9.81
N LEU A 18 -28.02 0.90 -9.27
CA LEU A 18 -27.26 1.95 -8.61
C LEU A 18 -26.88 1.61 -7.16
N CYS A 19 -27.56 0.67 -6.52
CA CYS A 19 -27.14 0.05 -5.26
C CYS A 19 -25.97 -0.93 -5.46
N GLY A 20 -25.15 -0.72 -6.50
CA GLY A 20 -23.98 -1.52 -6.77
C GLY A 20 -23.08 -1.61 -5.54
N CYS A 21 -22.71 -2.82 -5.17
CA CYS A 21 -21.80 -3.20 -4.10
C CYS A 21 -20.45 -2.51 -4.16
N GLY A 22 -20.38 -1.23 -3.89
CA GLY A 22 -19.16 -0.56 -3.47
C GLY A 22 -18.95 -0.91 -2.01
N GLN A 23 -18.11 -1.90 -1.71
CA GLN A 23 -17.58 -2.02 -0.35
C GLN A 23 -16.96 -0.68 -0.02
N ALA A 24 -17.42 -0.05 1.06
CA ALA A 24 -16.92 1.25 1.46
C ALA A 24 -15.40 1.19 1.60
N LEU A 25 -14.68 2.19 1.11
CA LEU A 25 -13.22 2.29 1.30
C LEU A 25 -12.84 2.21 2.79
N SER A 26 -13.76 2.62 3.67
CA SER A 26 -13.62 2.55 5.14
C SER A 26 -13.46 1.14 5.69
N GLU A 27 -13.75 0.09 4.92
CA GLU A 27 -13.53 -1.32 5.32
C GLU A 27 -12.19 -1.88 4.84
N ARG A 28 -11.37 -1.06 4.14
CA ARG A 28 -10.11 -1.49 3.56
C ARG A 28 -8.95 -0.90 4.33
N GLU A 29 -7.93 -1.71 4.51
CA GLU A 29 -6.63 -1.28 5.03
C GLU A 29 -5.83 -0.64 3.89
N ILE A 30 -5.65 0.66 3.91
CA ILE A 30 -4.98 1.41 2.83
C ILE A 30 -3.47 1.40 3.05
N VAL A 31 -2.75 0.72 2.19
CA VAL A 31 -1.29 0.68 2.20
C VAL A 31 -0.74 1.93 1.52
N ARG A 32 0.11 2.67 2.23
CA ARG A 32 0.79 3.89 1.75
C ARG A 32 2.25 3.62 1.41
N ALA A 33 2.94 2.81 2.21
CA ALA A 33 4.31 2.46 1.93
C ALA A 33 4.61 0.99 2.26
N VAL A 34 5.62 0.45 1.59
CA VAL A 34 6.20 -0.85 1.90
C VAL A 34 7.70 -0.70 2.07
N PHE A 35 8.20 -1.12 3.22
CA PHE A 35 9.61 -1.12 3.54
C PHE A 35 10.14 -2.56 3.56
N PHE A 36 11.21 -2.81 2.84
CA PHE A 36 11.92 -4.08 2.89
C PHE A 36 13.28 -3.91 3.54
N ALA A 37 13.63 -4.89 4.37
CA ALA A 37 14.97 -5.02 4.91
C ALA A 37 15.48 -6.44 4.75
N ARG A 38 16.80 -6.61 4.75
CA ARG A 38 17.47 -7.91 4.65
C ARG A 38 18.52 -8.02 5.74
N GLN A 39 18.41 -9.04 6.58
CA GLN A 39 19.38 -9.29 7.64
C GLN A 39 19.65 -10.79 7.76
N GLN A 40 20.94 -11.17 7.76
CA GLN A 40 21.37 -12.56 7.93
C GLN A 40 20.68 -13.55 6.97
N GLY A 41 20.39 -13.08 5.73
CA GLY A 41 19.76 -13.92 4.73
C GLY A 41 18.22 -13.97 4.77
N ALA A 42 17.59 -13.45 5.83
CA ALA A 42 16.13 -13.32 5.94
C ALA A 42 15.66 -11.93 5.51
N TYR A 43 14.44 -11.85 4.99
CA TYR A 43 13.77 -10.60 4.68
C TYR A 43 12.81 -10.19 5.81
N SER A 44 12.68 -8.90 5.99
CA SER A 44 11.59 -8.31 6.77
C SER A 44 10.81 -7.38 5.86
N ALA A 45 9.49 -7.39 5.98
CA ALA A 45 8.61 -6.44 5.33
C ALA A 45 7.81 -5.68 6.39
N CYS A 46 7.63 -4.37 6.20
CA CYS A 46 6.76 -3.54 7.01
C CYS A 46 5.82 -2.78 6.07
N LEU A 47 4.55 -2.90 6.34
CA LEU A 47 3.49 -2.14 5.70
C LEU A 47 3.18 -0.92 6.54
N LEU A 48 3.16 0.24 5.94
CA LEU A 48 2.63 1.48 6.51
C LEU A 48 1.23 1.70 5.98
N LEU A 49 0.26 1.79 6.88
CA LEU A 49 -1.14 1.92 6.53
C LEU A 49 -1.69 3.24 7.05
N ALA A 50 -2.55 3.89 6.26
CA ALA A 50 -3.30 5.03 6.75
C ALA A 50 -4.34 4.56 7.78
N ASP A 51 -4.31 5.14 8.97
CA ASP A 51 -5.32 4.85 10.00
C ASP A 51 -6.57 5.73 9.75
N GLN A 52 -7.62 5.09 9.26
CA GLN A 52 -8.89 5.75 8.95
C GLN A 52 -9.75 6.02 10.18
N ASN A 53 -9.41 5.43 11.32
CA ASN A 53 -10.17 5.56 12.57
C ASN A 53 -9.57 6.62 13.52
N ALA A 54 -8.53 7.32 13.09
CA ALA A 54 -7.91 8.35 13.91
C ALA A 54 -8.86 9.54 14.10
N GLU A 55 -9.18 9.85 15.34
CA GLU A 55 -10.04 11.00 15.72
C GLU A 55 -9.29 12.35 15.68
N SER A 56 -8.07 12.40 15.17
CA SER A 56 -7.23 13.61 15.15
C SER A 56 -7.22 14.30 13.78
N ASP A 57 -7.01 15.62 13.79
CA ASP A 57 -6.92 16.47 12.58
C ASP A 57 -5.65 16.20 11.72
N GLY A 58 -5.15 14.97 11.65
CA GLY A 58 -3.98 14.61 10.86
C GLY A 58 -4.04 13.18 10.38
N VAL A 59 -3.28 12.86 9.33
CA VAL A 59 -3.12 11.48 8.87
C VAL A 59 -2.32 10.73 9.92
N GLN A 60 -2.95 9.74 10.54
CA GLN A 60 -2.25 8.80 11.41
C GLN A 60 -1.93 7.54 10.65
N TYR A 61 -0.84 6.90 11.06
CA TYR A 61 -0.37 5.68 10.43
C TYR A 61 -0.33 4.54 11.45
N LYS A 62 -0.61 3.35 10.97
CA LYS A 62 -0.35 2.09 11.68
C LYS A 62 0.58 1.22 10.86
N THR A 63 1.26 0.30 11.51
CA THR A 63 2.23 -0.58 10.86
C THR A 63 1.89 -2.04 11.11
N ALA A 64 2.21 -2.88 10.11
CA ALA A 64 2.26 -4.31 10.26
C ALA A 64 3.58 -4.82 9.69
N SER A 65 4.29 -5.65 10.41
CA SER A 65 5.59 -6.15 9.98
C SER A 65 5.74 -7.64 10.26
N ALA A 66 6.48 -8.31 9.37
CA ALA A 66 6.81 -9.72 9.53
C ALA A 66 8.17 -10.05 8.91
N ARG A 67 8.70 -11.22 9.25
CA ARG A 67 9.94 -11.78 8.69
C ARG A 67 9.64 -13.05 7.92
N GLY A 68 10.44 -13.29 6.87
CA GLY A 68 10.34 -14.49 6.04
C GLY A 68 11.66 -14.80 5.36
N ASP A 69 11.78 -15.99 4.81
CA ASP A 69 12.97 -16.42 4.08
C ASP A 69 13.11 -15.69 2.72
N THR A 70 11.98 -15.21 2.21
CA THR A 70 11.92 -14.41 0.98
C THR A 70 11.13 -13.12 1.22
N ALA A 71 11.34 -12.10 0.38
CA ALA A 71 10.59 -10.86 0.45
C ALA A 71 9.07 -11.07 0.26
N ALA A 72 8.70 -11.99 -0.65
CA ALA A 72 7.30 -12.34 -0.88
C ALA A 72 6.66 -12.98 0.35
N GLN A 73 7.38 -13.88 1.03
CA GLN A 73 6.91 -14.51 2.25
C GLN A 73 6.80 -13.49 3.39
N ALA A 74 7.81 -12.61 3.57
CA ALA A 74 7.77 -11.58 4.59
C ALA A 74 6.57 -10.63 4.37
N LEU A 75 6.33 -10.22 3.12
CA LEU A 75 5.19 -9.36 2.77
C LEU A 75 3.86 -10.07 3.06
N HIS A 76 3.71 -11.32 2.64
CA HIS A 76 2.49 -12.10 2.87
C HIS A 76 2.19 -12.27 4.37
N LEU A 77 3.20 -12.60 5.17
CA LEU A 77 3.04 -12.72 6.62
C LEU A 77 2.67 -11.37 7.29
N ALA A 78 3.20 -10.26 6.78
CA ALA A 78 2.81 -8.93 7.26
C ALA A 78 1.34 -8.59 6.88
N GLU A 79 0.90 -9.00 5.70
CA GLU A 79 -0.49 -8.88 5.25
C GLU A 79 -1.44 -9.71 6.12
N ASP A 80 -1.08 -10.95 6.41
CA ASP A 80 -1.88 -11.88 7.22
C ASP A 80 -2.06 -11.43 8.68
N ALA A 81 -1.18 -10.55 9.16
CA ALA A 81 -1.31 -9.95 10.49
C ALA A 81 -2.42 -8.89 10.57
N LEU A 82 -2.99 -8.48 9.44
CA LEU A 82 -4.01 -7.44 9.36
C LEU A 82 -5.42 -8.04 9.21
N PRO A 83 -6.41 -7.51 9.94
CA PRO A 83 -7.75 -8.10 9.95
C PRO A 83 -8.59 -7.80 8.71
N GLY A 84 -8.17 -6.81 7.89
CA GLY A 84 -8.96 -6.26 6.79
C GLY A 84 -8.46 -6.66 5.41
N ARG A 85 -9.22 -6.26 4.39
CA ARG A 85 -8.77 -6.35 3.00
C ARG A 85 -7.80 -5.21 2.70
N LEU A 86 -6.62 -5.55 2.22
CA LEU A 86 -5.60 -4.59 1.83
C LEU A 86 -5.95 -3.92 0.50
N TYR A 87 -5.66 -2.63 0.43
CA TYR A 87 -5.80 -1.83 -0.78
C TYR A 87 -4.48 -1.13 -1.09
N TYR A 88 -3.85 -1.55 -2.16
CA TYR A 88 -2.55 -1.05 -2.60
C TYR A 88 -2.65 0.07 -3.65
N GLY A 89 -3.85 0.43 -4.10
CA GLY A 89 -4.03 1.45 -5.13
C GLY A 89 -3.58 2.87 -4.74
N LEU A 90 -3.22 3.09 -3.47
CA LEU A 90 -2.63 4.33 -2.97
C LEU A 90 -1.19 4.12 -2.43
N LEU A 91 -0.56 3.01 -2.79
CA LEU A 91 0.85 2.77 -2.51
C LEU A 91 1.71 3.75 -3.30
N ASP A 92 2.35 4.67 -2.64
CA ASP A 92 3.14 5.74 -3.26
C ASP A 92 4.64 5.70 -2.90
N LEU A 93 5.03 4.79 -2.01
CA LEU A 93 6.42 4.63 -1.62
C LEU A 93 6.81 3.18 -1.39
N ALA A 94 7.96 2.78 -1.94
CA ALA A 94 8.62 1.53 -1.61
C ALA A 94 10.07 1.78 -1.21
N ALA A 95 10.50 1.20 -0.08
CA ALA A 95 11.88 1.26 0.36
C ALA A 95 12.51 -0.12 0.29
N LEU A 96 13.63 -0.21 -0.43
CA LEU A 96 14.38 -1.43 -0.67
C LEU A 96 15.54 -1.57 0.33
N PRO A 97 16.00 -2.80 0.61
CA PRO A 97 17.08 -3.03 1.55
C PRO A 97 18.41 -2.43 1.05
N PRO A 98 19.33 -2.07 1.95
CA PRO A 98 20.66 -1.62 1.57
C PRO A 98 21.40 -2.75 0.84
N GLY A 99 22.20 -2.36 -0.17
CA GLY A 99 22.95 -3.31 -1.00
C GLY A 99 22.08 -4.12 -1.96
N CYS A 100 20.82 -3.71 -2.16
CA CYS A 100 19.93 -4.25 -3.16
C CYS A 100 20.54 -4.08 -4.56
N ASP A 101 20.77 -5.16 -5.27
CA ASP A 101 21.20 -5.08 -6.66
C ASP A 101 20.02 -4.91 -7.62
N TRP A 102 20.30 -4.76 -8.92
CA TRP A 102 19.25 -4.55 -9.91
C TRP A 102 18.29 -5.75 -10.00
N ALA A 103 18.75 -6.97 -9.85
CA ALA A 103 17.93 -8.17 -9.91
C ALA A 103 16.99 -8.27 -8.70
N ASP A 104 17.51 -7.95 -7.51
CA ASP A 104 16.71 -7.83 -6.27
C ASP A 104 15.66 -6.72 -6.42
N ALA A 105 16.05 -5.53 -6.89
CA ALA A 105 15.14 -4.42 -7.10
C ALA A 105 14.01 -4.75 -8.10
N GLN A 106 14.36 -5.43 -9.20
CA GLN A 106 13.38 -5.89 -10.19
C GLN A 106 12.40 -6.92 -9.59
N THR A 107 12.91 -7.86 -8.79
CA THR A 107 12.08 -8.87 -8.12
C THR A 107 11.09 -8.22 -7.15
N LEU A 108 11.56 -7.29 -6.32
CA LEU A 108 10.73 -6.56 -5.37
C LEU A 108 9.73 -5.63 -6.08
N GLY A 109 10.17 -4.95 -7.14
CA GLY A 109 9.31 -4.12 -7.97
C GLY A 109 8.19 -4.93 -8.62
N THR A 110 8.49 -6.10 -9.19
CA THR A 110 7.48 -6.98 -9.78
C THR A 110 6.48 -7.45 -8.72
N LEU A 111 6.96 -7.84 -7.53
CA LEU A 111 6.10 -8.25 -6.42
C LEU A 111 5.10 -7.16 -6.02
N LEU A 112 5.56 -5.90 -5.96
CA LEU A 112 4.69 -4.77 -5.63
C LEU A 112 3.78 -4.38 -6.78
N TYR A 113 4.26 -4.43 -8.02
CA TYR A 113 3.47 -4.12 -9.22
C TYR A 113 2.26 -5.05 -9.35
N ASP A 114 2.44 -6.35 -9.11
CA ASP A 114 1.37 -7.34 -9.16
C ASP A 114 0.26 -7.03 -8.12
N LYS A 115 0.63 -6.42 -7.00
CA LYS A 115 -0.31 -6.05 -5.94
C LYS A 115 -0.94 -4.67 -6.13
N ALA A 116 -0.16 -3.69 -6.56
CA ALA A 116 -0.59 -2.30 -6.61
C ALA A 116 -1.51 -1.96 -7.79
N GLN A 117 -1.47 -2.72 -8.88
CA GLN A 117 -2.24 -2.54 -10.13
C GLN A 117 -2.66 -1.09 -10.44
N PRO A 118 -1.99 -0.37 -11.22
CA PRO A 118 -0.73 0.32 -11.12
C PRO A 118 -0.89 1.59 -10.29
N ALA A 119 -0.08 1.79 -9.25
CA ALA A 119 0.13 3.14 -8.74
C ALA A 119 0.95 3.90 -9.79
N PRO A 120 0.43 4.92 -10.46
CA PRO A 120 1.15 5.60 -11.54
C PRO A 120 2.41 6.33 -11.05
N GLU A 121 2.58 6.52 -9.75
CA GLU A 121 3.62 7.34 -9.14
C GLU A 121 4.25 6.66 -7.92
N LEU A 122 4.71 5.41 -8.06
CA LEU A 122 5.43 4.74 -6.99
C LEU A 122 6.87 5.24 -6.91
N SER A 123 7.23 5.94 -5.84
CA SER A 123 8.61 6.31 -5.55
C SER A 123 9.36 5.15 -4.91
N VAL A 124 10.56 4.86 -5.42
CA VAL A 124 11.39 3.77 -4.93
C VAL A 124 12.68 4.32 -4.33
N PHE A 125 12.92 4.02 -3.07
CA PHE A 125 14.12 4.39 -2.34
C PHE A 125 14.94 3.16 -1.98
N VAL A 126 16.25 3.32 -1.87
CA VAL A 126 17.15 2.32 -1.31
C VAL A 126 17.59 2.80 0.07
N LEU A 127 17.33 2.00 1.09
CA LEU A 127 17.73 2.32 2.46
C LEU A 127 19.25 2.32 2.60
N ASN A 128 19.79 3.26 3.32
CA ASN A 128 21.24 3.37 3.56
C ASN A 128 21.69 2.56 4.79
N THR A 129 20.77 2.06 5.59
CA THR A 129 21.07 1.35 6.82
C THR A 129 20.36 0.01 6.88
N ALA A 130 21.07 -1.00 7.41
CA ALA A 130 20.48 -2.30 7.72
C ALA A 130 19.82 -2.34 9.11
N ASP A 131 19.86 -1.24 9.85
CA ASP A 131 19.23 -1.16 11.17
C ASP A 131 17.70 -1.22 11.02
N HIS A 132 17.06 -2.08 11.81
CA HIS A 132 15.63 -2.36 11.72
C HIS A 132 14.78 -1.54 12.71
N SER A 133 15.35 -0.53 13.33
CA SER A 133 14.62 0.41 14.19
C SER A 133 13.51 1.14 13.42
N TRP A 134 13.63 1.19 12.09
CA TRP A 134 12.65 1.82 11.20
C TRP A 134 11.23 1.26 11.33
N ALA A 135 11.04 0.01 11.77
CA ALA A 135 9.69 -0.53 11.95
C ALA A 135 8.91 0.20 13.06
N ALA A 136 9.61 0.75 14.05
CA ALA A 136 9.02 1.59 15.09
C ALA A 136 8.75 3.02 14.60
N ASP A 137 9.58 3.50 13.66
CA ASP A 137 9.57 4.88 13.15
C ASP A 137 9.15 4.97 11.66
N ALA A 138 8.48 3.94 11.13
CA ALA A 138 8.12 3.86 9.71
C ALA A 138 7.31 5.06 9.21
N ALA A 139 6.47 5.64 10.06
CA ALA A 139 5.71 6.85 9.73
C ALA A 139 6.63 8.06 9.55
N SER A 140 7.56 8.30 10.47
CA SER A 140 8.53 9.40 10.35
C SER A 140 9.42 9.22 9.13
N LEU A 141 9.89 7.99 8.89
CA LEU A 141 10.71 7.67 7.72
C LEU A 141 9.97 7.92 6.41
N TYR A 142 8.67 7.58 6.35
CA TYR A 142 7.82 7.86 5.20
C TYR A 142 7.70 9.37 4.95
N GLU A 143 7.42 10.17 5.98
CA GLU A 143 7.31 11.63 5.85
C GLU A 143 8.64 12.26 5.42
N ASP A 144 9.78 11.81 5.95
CA ASP A 144 11.10 12.28 5.56
C ASP A 144 11.39 11.96 4.08
N MET A 145 11.07 10.74 3.63
CA MET A 145 11.23 10.35 2.22
C MET A 145 10.32 11.15 1.29
N LYS A 146 9.08 11.42 1.69
CA LYS A 146 8.14 12.27 0.93
C LYS A 146 8.63 13.72 0.87
N ALA A 147 9.24 14.24 1.93
CA ALA A 147 9.85 15.57 1.92
C ALA A 147 11.03 15.64 0.93
N VAL A 148 11.89 14.62 0.92
CA VAL A 148 13.00 14.52 -0.06
C VAL A 148 12.46 14.45 -1.49
N GLU A 149 11.43 13.65 -1.74
CA GLU A 149 10.78 13.56 -3.06
C GLU A 149 10.30 14.93 -3.53
N GLN A 150 9.63 15.68 -2.66
CA GLN A 150 9.10 17.02 -2.98
C GLN A 150 10.23 18.03 -3.24
N GLU A 151 11.27 18.02 -2.40
CA GLU A 151 12.40 18.96 -2.52
C GLU A 151 13.18 18.77 -3.83
N TYR A 152 13.42 17.52 -4.22
CA TYR A 152 14.22 17.21 -5.41
C TYR A 152 13.42 16.96 -6.67
N ALA A 153 12.08 17.04 -6.59
CA ALA A 153 11.16 16.68 -7.69
C ALA A 153 11.50 15.31 -8.32
N LEU A 154 11.90 14.36 -7.47
CA LEU A 154 12.32 13.02 -7.88
C LEU A 154 11.10 12.20 -8.28
N HIS A 155 10.67 12.37 -9.52
CA HIS A 155 9.66 11.50 -10.12
C HIS A 155 10.33 10.27 -10.72
N CYS A 156 10.62 9.28 -9.92
CA CYS A 156 11.02 7.96 -10.41
C CYS A 156 9.77 7.13 -10.69
N GLY A 157 8.97 7.57 -11.67
CA GLY A 157 7.88 6.73 -12.18
C GLY A 157 8.46 5.48 -12.84
N LEU A 158 8.05 4.30 -12.41
CA LEU A 158 8.21 3.09 -13.20
C LEU A 158 7.29 3.20 -14.42
N GLN A 159 7.87 3.65 -15.55
CA GLN A 159 7.22 3.58 -16.86
C GLN A 159 7.51 2.24 -17.52
#